data_1d14848d5fe66f06f51a6e34d2f6931e
#
_entry.id   1d14848d5fe66f06f51a6e34d2f6931e
#
_cell.length_a   1.000
_cell.length_b   1.000
_cell.length_c   1.000
_cell.angle_alpha   90.00
_cell.angle_beta   90.00
_cell.angle_gamma   90.00
#
_symmetry.space_group_name_H-M   'P 1'
#
loop_
_entity.id
_entity.type
_entity.pdbx_description
1 polymer ?
#
loop_
_entity_poly.entity_id
_entity_poly.type
_entity_poly.pdbx_seq_one_letter_code
_entity_poly.pdbx_strand_id
1 'polypeptide(L)'
;MTKGYIHSIESCGTVDGPGIRYVIFFQGCPMRCLYCHNPDTWEPNKGTQMTVDEVLEGFYSNMPFYHNGGVTVTGGEPMMQMDFLIELFTKLHKDGIHTCIDSSGIMFQPDNETFMNKLDTLLEVTDLIMLDIKHINPQKHKELTAHSNERILAFAKYLDEKHIPVWIRHVVVPGITLYKEYLEELGHF
;
A
#
# COMPACT_ATOMS: atom_id res chain seq x y z
N MET A 1 -14.51 -5.23 17.16
CA MET A 1 -13.50 -5.97 16.37
C MET A 1 -13.82 -5.76 14.92
N THR A 2 -12.97 -5.00 14.25
CA THR A 2 -13.14 -4.69 12.83
C THR A 2 -12.78 -5.93 12.00
N LYS A 3 -13.49 -6.16 10.89
CA LYS A 3 -13.13 -7.21 9.94
C LYS A 3 -12.63 -6.59 8.64
N GLY A 4 -11.53 -7.14 8.13
CA GLY A 4 -11.02 -6.80 6.82
C GLY A 4 -11.41 -7.83 5.78
N TYR A 5 -11.57 -7.40 4.54
CA TYR A 5 -11.70 -8.28 3.38
C TYR A 5 -10.32 -8.60 2.85
N ILE A 6 -9.87 -9.81 3.05
CA ILE A 6 -8.54 -10.29 2.68
C ILE A 6 -8.65 -11.14 1.41
N HIS A 7 -7.83 -10.83 0.41
CA HIS A 7 -7.72 -11.64 -0.81
C HIS A 7 -6.89 -12.89 -0.53
N SER A 8 -5.66 -12.70 -0.07
CA SER A 8 -4.70 -13.78 0.20
C SER A 8 -3.61 -13.33 1.16
N ILE A 9 -2.82 -14.29 1.62
CA ILE A 9 -1.67 -14.07 2.49
C ILE A 9 -0.48 -14.84 1.92
N GLU A 10 0.67 -14.16 1.81
CA GLU A 10 1.95 -14.73 1.42
C GLU A 10 2.91 -14.72 2.61
N SER A 11 3.40 -15.90 2.99
CA SER A 11 4.24 -16.05 4.19
C SER A 11 5.74 -15.77 3.96
N CYS A 12 6.17 -15.48 2.73
CA CYS A 12 7.58 -15.29 2.42
C CYS A 12 7.80 -14.25 1.31
N GLY A 13 7.32 -13.02 1.51
CA GLY A 13 7.59 -11.90 0.61
C GLY A 13 9.05 -11.45 0.74
N THR A 14 9.76 -11.36 -0.39
CA THR A 14 11.16 -10.94 -0.44
C THR A 14 11.37 -9.63 -1.21
N VAL A 15 10.31 -9.09 -1.81
CA VAL A 15 10.32 -7.86 -2.61
C VAL A 15 9.29 -6.82 -2.13
N ASP A 16 8.66 -7.10 -1.01
CA ASP A 16 7.53 -6.34 -0.47
C ASP A 16 7.94 -5.47 0.73
N GLY A 17 9.17 -4.99 0.74
CA GLY A 17 9.76 -4.19 1.79
C GLY A 17 11.06 -4.78 2.32
N PRO A 18 11.63 -4.23 3.41
CA PRO A 18 12.90 -4.70 3.97
C PRO A 18 12.77 -6.07 4.64
N GLY A 19 13.76 -6.93 4.41
CA GLY A 19 13.82 -8.27 4.99
C GLY A 19 12.78 -9.26 4.43
N ILE A 20 12.48 -10.30 5.19
CA ILE A 20 11.42 -11.26 4.84
C ILE A 20 10.10 -10.76 5.41
N ARG A 21 9.09 -10.68 4.58
CA ARG A 21 7.78 -10.08 4.93
C ARG A 21 6.68 -11.14 4.98
N TYR A 22 5.82 -11.00 5.96
CA TYR A 22 4.48 -11.57 5.91
C TYR A 22 3.59 -10.58 5.17
N VAL A 23 3.09 -10.97 4.00
CA VAL A 23 2.40 -10.07 3.08
C VAL A 23 0.91 -10.37 3.08
N ILE A 24 0.10 -9.35 3.37
CA ILE A 24 -1.35 -9.46 3.43
C ILE A 24 -1.94 -8.71 2.23
N PHE A 25 -2.57 -9.42 1.32
CA PHE A 25 -3.22 -8.85 0.15
C PHE A 25 -4.66 -8.49 0.49
N PHE A 26 -4.96 -7.21 0.53
CA PHE A 26 -6.31 -6.69 0.77
C PHE A 26 -7.17 -6.76 -0.48
N GLN A 27 -8.47 -6.96 -0.28
CA GLN A 27 -9.46 -6.95 -1.34
C GLN A 27 -10.01 -5.54 -1.55
N GLY A 28 -10.25 -5.18 -2.82
CA GLY A 28 -10.76 -3.89 -3.26
C GLY A 28 -9.69 -2.96 -3.80
N CYS A 29 -9.85 -2.47 -5.04
CA CYS A 29 -9.00 -1.46 -5.64
C CYS A 29 -9.82 -0.56 -6.57
N PRO A 30 -9.74 0.79 -6.45
CA PRO A 30 -10.46 1.69 -7.35
C PRO A 30 -9.78 1.83 -8.71
N MET A 31 -8.48 1.50 -8.80
CA MET A 31 -7.71 1.64 -10.03
C MET A 31 -7.95 0.49 -11.00
N ARG A 32 -7.68 0.74 -12.31
CA ARG A 32 -7.82 -0.24 -13.40
C ARG A 32 -6.55 -0.24 -14.24
N CYS A 33 -5.42 -0.54 -13.57
CA CYS A 33 -4.11 -0.54 -14.22
C CYS A 33 -4.04 -1.60 -15.32
N LEU A 34 -3.61 -1.23 -16.51
CA LEU A 34 -3.53 -2.12 -17.67
C LEU A 34 -2.56 -3.30 -17.46
N TYR A 35 -1.58 -3.15 -16.57
CA TYR A 35 -0.61 -4.21 -16.20
C TYR A 35 -0.86 -4.78 -14.81
N CYS A 36 -2.09 -4.71 -14.29
CA CYS A 36 -2.38 -5.24 -12.96
C CYS A 36 -2.09 -6.74 -12.89
N HIS A 37 -1.30 -7.15 -11.90
CA HIS A 37 -1.00 -8.56 -11.65
C HIS A 37 -2.13 -9.28 -10.92
N ASN A 38 -2.94 -8.55 -10.13
CA ASN A 38 -3.98 -9.09 -9.26
C ASN A 38 -5.36 -8.47 -9.58
N PRO A 39 -5.89 -8.61 -10.81
CA PRO A 39 -7.18 -8.01 -11.18
C PRO A 39 -8.37 -8.59 -10.40
N ASP A 40 -8.22 -9.75 -9.81
CA ASP A 40 -9.17 -10.41 -8.91
C ASP A 40 -9.33 -9.68 -7.56
N THR A 41 -8.37 -8.82 -7.19
CA THR A 41 -8.49 -7.93 -6.02
C THR A 41 -9.35 -6.68 -6.28
N TRP A 42 -9.79 -6.41 -7.50
CA TRP A 42 -10.46 -5.14 -7.82
C TRP A 42 -11.81 -4.96 -7.15
N GLU A 43 -12.63 -6.02 -7.05
CA GLU A 43 -13.98 -5.90 -6.51
C GLU A 43 -13.93 -5.79 -4.98
N PRO A 44 -14.45 -4.69 -4.39
CA PRO A 44 -14.52 -4.56 -2.94
C PRO A 44 -15.52 -5.59 -2.35
N ASN A 45 -15.36 -5.87 -1.07
CA ASN A 45 -16.23 -6.77 -0.30
C ASN A 45 -16.29 -8.24 -0.83
N LYS A 46 -15.42 -8.61 -1.75
CA LYS A 46 -15.09 -10.00 -2.06
C LYS A 46 -13.91 -10.45 -1.18
N GLY A 47 -13.50 -11.69 -1.30
CA GLY A 47 -12.47 -12.25 -0.44
C GLY A 47 -13.01 -12.73 0.91
N THR A 48 -12.10 -13.12 1.77
CA THR A 48 -12.43 -13.68 3.09
C THR A 48 -12.50 -12.57 4.14
N GLN A 49 -13.60 -12.47 4.87
CA GLN A 49 -13.68 -11.59 6.03
C GLN A 49 -12.89 -12.18 7.20
N MET A 50 -11.85 -11.46 7.64
CA MET A 50 -10.99 -11.87 8.74
C MET A 50 -10.84 -10.76 9.77
N THR A 51 -10.74 -11.14 11.04
CA THR A 51 -10.31 -10.27 12.14
C THR A 51 -8.80 -10.10 12.10
N VAL A 52 -8.27 -9.11 12.84
CA VAL A 52 -6.82 -8.89 12.96
C VAL A 52 -6.13 -10.12 13.54
N ASP A 53 -6.74 -10.78 14.52
CA ASP A 53 -6.17 -11.99 15.14
C ASP A 53 -6.08 -13.15 14.16
N GLU A 54 -7.13 -13.40 13.38
CA GLU A 54 -7.14 -14.43 12.34
C GLU A 54 -6.09 -14.17 11.25
N VAL A 55 -5.92 -12.90 10.82
CA VAL A 55 -4.91 -12.51 9.83
C VAL A 55 -3.48 -12.74 10.35
N LEU A 56 -3.24 -12.47 11.63
CA LEU A 56 -1.91 -12.54 12.24
C LEU A 56 -1.55 -13.91 12.81
N GLU A 57 -2.47 -14.88 12.83
CA GLU A 57 -2.20 -16.23 13.35
C GLU A 57 -0.98 -16.88 12.67
N GLY A 58 -0.92 -16.81 11.33
CA GLY A 58 0.20 -17.34 10.56
C GLY A 58 1.50 -16.60 10.79
N PHE A 59 1.45 -15.26 11.00
CA PHE A 59 2.61 -14.45 11.32
C PHE A 59 3.21 -14.85 12.68
N TYR A 60 2.42 -14.86 13.74
CA TYR A 60 2.91 -15.19 15.08
C TYR A 60 3.39 -16.65 15.19
N SER A 61 2.75 -17.59 14.47
CA SER A 61 3.19 -18.98 14.43
C SER A 61 4.57 -19.15 13.80
N ASN A 62 4.99 -18.21 12.94
CA ASN A 62 6.25 -18.27 12.21
C ASN A 62 7.14 -17.03 12.48
N MET A 63 6.92 -16.33 13.57
CA MET A 63 7.59 -15.06 13.92
C MET A 63 9.12 -15.07 13.79
N PRO A 64 9.86 -16.15 14.15
CA PRO A 64 11.31 -16.19 14.00
C PRO A 64 11.82 -16.00 12.56
N PHE A 65 11.00 -16.30 11.54
CA PHE A 65 11.38 -16.08 10.13
C PHE A 65 11.39 -14.59 9.74
N TYR A 66 10.70 -13.74 10.50
CA TYR A 66 10.50 -12.32 10.17
C TYR A 66 11.36 -11.37 11.00
N HIS A 67 12.38 -11.87 11.74
CA HIS A 67 13.18 -11.07 12.68
C HIS A 67 13.91 -9.87 12.05
N ASN A 68 14.21 -9.91 10.75
CA ASN A 68 14.78 -8.79 9.96
C ASN A 68 13.76 -8.19 8.97
N GLY A 69 12.49 -8.47 9.15
CA GLY A 69 11.41 -8.06 8.25
C GLY A 69 10.24 -7.52 9.04
N GLY A 70 9.05 -8.08 8.80
CA GLY A 70 7.82 -7.69 9.47
C GLY A 70 6.59 -7.98 8.63
N VAL A 71 5.57 -7.12 8.72
CA VAL A 71 4.32 -7.28 7.99
C VAL A 71 4.18 -6.19 6.92
N THR A 72 3.78 -6.60 5.72
CA THR A 72 3.41 -5.68 4.64
C THR A 72 1.94 -5.89 4.27
N VAL A 73 1.22 -4.81 4.10
CA VAL A 73 -0.12 -4.82 3.50
C VAL A 73 -0.04 -4.29 2.06
N THR A 74 -0.69 -4.98 1.15
CA THR A 74 -0.71 -4.71 -0.29
C THR A 74 -2.00 -5.25 -0.92
N GLY A 75 -1.99 -5.68 -2.16
CA GLY A 75 -3.07 -6.40 -2.86
C GLY A 75 -3.84 -5.51 -3.80
N GLY A 76 -5.06 -5.14 -3.44
CA GLY A 76 -5.83 -4.07 -4.09
C GLY A 76 -5.26 -2.71 -3.68
N GLU A 77 -6.04 -1.94 -2.93
CA GLU A 77 -5.60 -0.68 -2.32
C GLU A 77 -5.88 -0.74 -0.80
N PRO A 78 -4.85 -0.93 0.04
CA PRO A 78 -5.04 -1.14 1.48
C PRO A 78 -5.79 0.00 2.18
N MET A 79 -5.57 1.25 1.76
CA MET A 79 -6.24 2.41 2.36
C MET A 79 -7.75 2.48 2.09
N MET A 80 -8.32 1.59 1.29
CA MET A 80 -9.78 1.42 1.21
C MET A 80 -10.38 0.85 2.51
N GLN A 81 -9.57 0.19 3.34
CA GLN A 81 -10.01 -0.46 4.57
C GLN A 81 -9.29 0.14 5.80
N MET A 82 -9.29 1.49 5.90
CA MET A 82 -8.53 2.26 6.89
C MET A 82 -8.74 1.80 8.33
N ASP A 83 -9.98 1.53 8.75
CA ASP A 83 -10.26 1.16 10.15
C ASP A 83 -9.63 -0.19 10.52
N PHE A 84 -9.70 -1.15 9.60
CA PHE A 84 -9.04 -2.45 9.79
C PHE A 84 -7.51 -2.32 9.75
N LEU A 85 -6.99 -1.51 8.83
CA LEU A 85 -5.56 -1.27 8.68
C LEU A 85 -4.95 -0.61 9.93
N ILE A 86 -5.65 0.38 10.49
CA ILE A 86 -5.25 1.03 11.75
C ILE A 86 -5.23 0.02 12.91
N GLU A 87 -6.28 -0.79 13.07
CA GLU A 87 -6.36 -1.82 14.12
C GLU A 87 -5.21 -2.83 13.99
N LEU A 88 -4.94 -3.30 12.77
CA LEU A 88 -3.86 -4.24 12.43
C LEU A 88 -2.49 -3.65 12.78
N PHE A 89 -2.19 -2.45 12.31
CA PHE A 89 -0.88 -1.82 12.51
C PHE A 89 -0.66 -1.36 13.95
N THR A 90 -1.70 -0.91 14.64
CA THR A 90 -1.62 -0.60 16.07
C THR A 90 -1.21 -1.82 16.89
N LYS A 91 -1.74 -3.01 16.56
CA LYS A 91 -1.36 -4.25 17.23
C LYS A 91 0.09 -4.62 16.93
N LEU A 92 0.51 -4.59 15.67
CA LEU A 92 1.88 -4.90 15.25
C LEU A 92 2.90 -3.93 15.87
N HIS A 93 2.61 -2.64 15.82
CA HIS A 93 3.48 -1.59 16.38
C HIS A 93 3.67 -1.76 17.89
N LYS A 94 2.60 -2.12 18.62
CA LYS A 94 2.67 -2.43 20.04
C LYS A 94 3.59 -3.62 20.35
N ASP A 95 3.66 -4.58 19.45
CA ASP A 95 4.52 -5.76 19.58
C ASP A 95 5.94 -5.51 19.03
N GLY A 96 6.25 -4.28 18.58
CA GLY A 96 7.56 -3.89 18.03
C GLY A 96 7.84 -4.49 16.63
N ILE A 97 6.80 -4.82 15.89
CA ILE A 97 6.91 -5.41 14.54
C ILE A 97 6.89 -4.31 13.49
N HIS A 98 7.88 -4.32 12.61
CA HIS A 98 7.97 -3.36 11.50
C HIS A 98 6.79 -3.49 10.53
N THR A 99 6.14 -2.37 10.27
CA THR A 99 4.95 -2.25 9.42
C THR A 99 5.26 -1.57 8.09
N CYS A 100 4.69 -2.08 7.00
CA CYS A 100 4.87 -1.51 5.67
C CYS A 100 3.54 -1.48 4.91
N ILE A 101 3.24 -0.35 4.26
CA ILE A 101 2.10 -0.22 3.36
C ILE A 101 2.62 -0.12 1.92
N ASP A 102 2.15 -1.01 1.05
CA ASP A 102 2.33 -0.89 -0.40
C ASP A 102 1.03 -0.34 -1.00
N SER A 103 1.05 0.90 -1.42
CA SER A 103 -0.12 1.66 -1.85
C SER A 103 0.15 2.46 -3.11
N SER A 104 -0.89 2.66 -3.89
CA SER A 104 -0.87 3.62 -4.99
C SER A 104 -1.08 5.08 -4.52
N GLY A 105 -1.52 5.31 -3.29
CA GLY A 105 -1.86 6.63 -2.77
C GLY A 105 -3.15 7.24 -3.33
N ILE A 106 -3.88 6.53 -4.19
CA ILE A 106 -5.09 7.05 -4.87
C ILE A 106 -6.21 7.46 -3.91
N MET A 107 -6.21 6.87 -2.70
CA MET A 107 -7.22 7.15 -1.68
C MET A 107 -7.00 8.48 -0.95
N PHE A 108 -5.86 9.14 -1.15
CA PHE A 108 -5.54 10.41 -0.47
C PHE A 108 -6.59 11.49 -0.74
N GLN A 109 -7.14 12.09 0.33
CA GLN A 109 -8.22 13.07 0.28
C GLN A 109 -7.91 14.22 1.25
N PRO A 110 -7.06 15.18 0.88
CA PRO A 110 -6.61 16.25 1.78
C PRO A 110 -7.76 17.14 2.28
N ASP A 111 -8.83 17.29 1.52
CA ASP A 111 -10.00 18.08 1.88
C ASP A 111 -11.01 17.34 2.77
N ASN A 112 -10.77 16.07 3.08
CA ASN A 112 -11.64 15.24 3.91
C ASN A 112 -11.04 15.06 5.31
N GLU A 113 -11.48 15.88 6.27
CA GLU A 113 -10.99 15.89 7.64
C GLU A 113 -11.07 14.48 8.30
N THR A 114 -12.16 13.75 8.10
CA THR A 114 -12.31 12.40 8.66
C THR A 114 -11.26 11.43 8.09
N PHE A 115 -10.98 11.52 6.79
CA PHE A 115 -9.93 10.73 6.15
C PHE A 115 -8.56 11.12 6.70
N MET A 116 -8.27 12.43 6.80
CA MET A 116 -6.97 12.92 7.26
C MET A 116 -6.70 12.54 8.71
N ASN A 117 -7.68 12.61 9.61
CA ASN A 117 -7.52 12.16 10.99
C ASN A 117 -7.21 10.65 11.08
N LYS A 118 -7.85 9.82 10.26
CA LYS A 118 -7.52 8.39 10.18
C LYS A 118 -6.13 8.15 9.59
N LEU A 119 -5.77 8.90 8.56
CA LEU A 119 -4.45 8.81 7.95
C LEU A 119 -3.35 9.18 8.94
N ASP A 120 -3.48 10.29 9.67
CA ASP A 120 -2.50 10.69 10.69
C ASP A 120 -2.36 9.60 11.77
N THR A 121 -3.47 9.03 12.24
CA THR A 121 -3.44 7.89 13.19
C THR A 121 -2.72 6.67 12.60
N LEU A 122 -2.93 6.36 11.32
CA LEU A 122 -2.27 5.24 10.64
C LEU A 122 -0.76 5.48 10.50
N LEU A 123 -0.37 6.72 10.17
CA LEU A 123 1.04 7.08 9.99
C LEU A 123 1.86 6.99 11.29
N GLU A 124 1.24 7.21 12.46
CA GLU A 124 1.90 7.03 13.77
C GLU A 124 2.34 5.58 14.04
N VAL A 125 1.75 4.61 13.36
CA VAL A 125 2.02 3.17 13.52
C VAL A 125 2.56 2.52 12.24
N THR A 126 3.04 3.34 11.28
CA THR A 126 3.58 2.91 9.99
C THR A 126 5.07 3.25 9.89
N ASP A 127 5.91 2.24 9.68
CA ASP A 127 7.36 2.43 9.59
C ASP A 127 7.83 2.73 8.15
N LEU A 128 7.11 2.27 7.14
CA LEU A 128 7.47 2.44 5.73
C LEU A 128 6.23 2.48 4.83
N ILE A 129 6.25 3.38 3.86
CA ILE A 129 5.30 3.34 2.74
C ILE A 129 6.05 3.07 1.44
N MET A 130 5.67 2.03 0.72
CA MET A 130 6.05 1.81 -0.67
C MET A 130 4.97 2.46 -1.55
N LEU A 131 5.29 3.63 -2.12
CA LEU A 131 4.35 4.41 -2.92
C LEU A 131 4.56 4.15 -4.41
N ASP A 132 3.54 3.63 -5.04
CA ASP A 132 3.57 3.24 -6.46
C ASP A 132 3.14 4.41 -7.36
N ILE A 133 4.08 5.15 -7.91
CA ILE A 133 3.82 6.16 -8.93
C ILE A 133 3.82 5.49 -10.31
N LYS A 134 2.61 5.14 -10.81
CA LYS A 134 2.45 4.36 -12.04
C LYS A 134 2.90 5.11 -13.30
N HIS A 135 2.77 6.44 -13.32
CA HIS A 135 3.31 7.32 -14.35
C HIS A 135 3.37 8.76 -13.83
N ILE A 136 4.46 9.48 -14.11
CA ILE A 136 4.61 10.87 -13.63
C ILE A 136 3.70 11.83 -14.41
N ASN A 137 3.55 11.64 -15.73
CA ASN A 137 2.67 12.45 -16.56
C ASN A 137 1.19 12.14 -16.26
N PRO A 138 0.34 13.13 -15.92
CA PRO A 138 -1.04 12.90 -15.46
C PRO A 138 -1.94 12.31 -16.54
N GLN A 139 -1.77 12.70 -17.80
CA GLN A 139 -2.57 12.15 -18.91
C GLN A 139 -2.22 10.67 -19.15
N LYS A 140 -0.94 10.36 -19.19
CA LYS A 140 -0.45 8.97 -19.36
C LYS A 140 -0.83 8.11 -18.14
N HIS A 141 -0.80 8.66 -16.95
CA HIS A 141 -1.28 7.97 -15.76
C HIS A 141 -2.77 7.62 -15.88
N LYS A 142 -3.59 8.57 -16.36
CA LYS A 142 -5.02 8.34 -16.56
C LYS A 142 -5.30 7.27 -17.64
N GLU A 143 -4.55 7.29 -18.75
CA GLU A 143 -4.64 6.25 -19.78
C GLU A 143 -4.29 4.86 -19.24
N LEU A 144 -3.29 4.80 -18.35
CA LEU A 144 -2.77 3.57 -17.77
C LEU A 144 -3.64 2.98 -16.65
N THR A 145 -4.27 3.83 -15.82
CA THR A 145 -4.89 3.43 -14.55
C THR A 145 -6.36 3.81 -14.41
N ALA A 146 -6.91 4.56 -15.36
CA ALA A 146 -8.22 5.22 -15.36
C ALA A 146 -8.33 6.42 -14.40
N HIS A 147 -7.25 6.82 -13.68
CA HIS A 147 -7.23 7.92 -12.73
C HIS A 147 -6.08 8.90 -13.00
N SER A 148 -6.26 10.19 -12.62
CA SER A 148 -5.16 11.17 -12.55
C SER A 148 -4.19 10.80 -11.41
N ASN A 149 -2.92 11.20 -11.54
CA ASN A 149 -1.91 11.02 -10.49
C ASN A 149 -1.87 12.16 -9.47
N GLU A 150 -2.69 13.19 -9.60
CA GLU A 150 -2.65 14.40 -8.73
C GLU A 150 -2.71 14.07 -7.24
N ARG A 151 -3.64 13.19 -6.83
CA ARG A 151 -3.77 12.74 -5.45
C ARG A 151 -2.55 11.96 -4.97
N ILE A 152 -1.97 11.16 -5.85
CA ILE A 152 -0.80 10.32 -5.57
C ILE A 152 0.42 11.20 -5.33
N LEU A 153 0.65 12.20 -6.20
CA LEU A 153 1.74 13.15 -6.06
C LEU A 153 1.54 14.07 -4.84
N ALA A 154 0.29 14.47 -4.55
CA ALA A 154 -0.03 15.19 -3.33
C ALA A 154 0.23 14.35 -2.08
N PHE A 155 -0.08 13.06 -2.11
CA PHE A 155 0.22 12.13 -1.02
C PHE A 155 1.73 11.98 -0.79
N ALA A 156 2.53 11.85 -1.85
CA ALA A 156 3.99 11.82 -1.72
C ALA A 156 4.54 13.06 -0.99
N LYS A 157 4.07 14.25 -1.35
CA LYS A 157 4.46 15.51 -0.68
C LYS A 157 4.02 15.55 0.78
N TYR A 158 2.80 15.10 1.06
CA TYR A 158 2.30 15.01 2.43
C TYR A 158 3.15 14.08 3.30
N LEU A 159 3.57 12.94 2.77
CA LEU A 159 4.45 12.00 3.47
C LEU A 159 5.83 12.61 3.75
N ASP A 160 6.38 13.36 2.80
CA ASP A 160 7.64 14.11 2.97
C ASP A 160 7.51 15.17 4.08
N GLU A 161 6.46 15.97 4.06
CA GLU A 161 6.15 16.97 5.10
C GLU A 161 6.01 16.36 6.49
N LYS A 162 5.48 15.14 6.57
CA LYS A 162 5.33 14.36 7.81
C LYS A 162 6.59 13.56 8.19
N HIS A 163 7.63 13.61 7.37
CA HIS A 163 8.87 12.84 7.55
C HIS A 163 8.66 11.32 7.66
N ILE A 164 7.66 10.79 6.95
CA ILE A 164 7.40 9.35 6.88
C ILE A 164 8.39 8.71 5.90
N PRO A 165 9.07 7.60 6.26
CA PRO A 165 9.92 6.88 5.32
C PRO A 165 9.12 6.37 4.11
N VAL A 166 9.59 6.70 2.90
CA VAL A 166 8.94 6.33 1.64
C VAL A 166 9.93 5.69 0.68
N TRP A 167 9.53 4.58 0.08
CA TRP A 167 10.18 4.02 -1.12
C TRP A 167 9.27 4.27 -2.31
N ILE A 168 9.74 5.04 -3.29
CA ILE A 168 9.02 5.21 -4.54
C ILE A 168 9.21 3.96 -5.41
N ARG A 169 8.08 3.37 -5.80
CA ARG A 169 8.04 2.25 -6.74
C ARG A 169 7.55 2.72 -8.11
N HIS A 170 8.13 2.18 -9.16
CA HIS A 170 7.72 2.44 -10.53
C HIS A 170 7.90 1.19 -11.38
N VAL A 171 6.84 0.73 -12.02
CA VAL A 171 6.91 -0.42 -12.92
C VAL A 171 7.38 0.04 -14.30
N VAL A 172 8.53 -0.44 -14.73
CA VAL A 172 9.12 -0.11 -16.03
C VAL A 172 8.61 -1.07 -17.10
N VAL A 173 7.76 -0.56 -18.01
CA VAL A 173 7.11 -1.34 -19.08
C VAL A 173 7.52 -0.76 -20.43
N PRO A 174 8.19 -1.53 -21.31
CA PRO A 174 8.52 -1.09 -22.67
C PRO A 174 7.28 -0.60 -23.44
N GLY A 175 7.39 0.55 -24.07
CA GLY A 175 6.29 1.16 -24.84
C GLY A 175 5.19 1.83 -24.02
N ILE A 176 5.27 1.78 -22.68
CA ILE A 176 4.29 2.41 -21.77
C ILE A 176 4.97 3.39 -20.81
N THR A 177 5.89 2.92 -19.97
CA THR A 177 6.54 3.73 -18.94
C THR A 177 8.05 3.86 -19.14
N LEU A 178 8.66 3.01 -20.01
CA LEU A 178 10.08 3.06 -20.31
C LEU A 178 10.38 4.15 -21.34
N TYR A 179 10.30 5.40 -20.94
CA TYR A 179 10.72 6.57 -21.70
C TYR A 179 11.62 7.43 -20.83
N LYS A 180 12.77 7.81 -21.38
CA LYS A 180 13.82 8.52 -20.63
C LYS A 180 13.31 9.80 -20.00
N GLU A 181 12.56 10.60 -20.76
CA GLU A 181 11.99 11.87 -20.28
C GLU A 181 11.10 11.72 -19.05
N TYR A 182 10.26 10.68 -19.00
CA TYR A 182 9.37 10.44 -17.86
C TYR A 182 10.10 9.86 -16.65
N LEU A 183 11.14 9.04 -16.88
CA LEU A 183 11.97 8.53 -15.79
C LEU A 183 12.82 9.63 -15.15
N GLU A 184 13.34 10.57 -15.97
CA GLU A 184 14.06 11.74 -15.48
C GLU A 184 13.13 12.69 -14.71
N GLU A 185 11.91 12.94 -15.22
CA GLU A 185 10.88 13.74 -14.53
C GLU A 185 10.49 13.12 -13.19
N LEU A 186 10.29 11.78 -13.14
CA LEU A 186 10.02 11.06 -11.89
C LEU A 186 11.19 11.15 -10.90
N GLY A 187 12.42 11.07 -11.40
CA GLY A 187 13.62 11.17 -10.55
C GLY A 187 13.89 12.57 -10.00
N HIS A 188 13.32 13.60 -10.62
CA HIS A 188 13.39 14.98 -10.13
C HIS A 188 12.25 15.35 -9.18
N PHE A 189 11.16 14.60 -9.19
CA PHE A 189 10.03 14.79 -8.29
C PHE A 189 10.37 14.37 -6.86
#